data_4ee7b1ed5c0934dcb1617ce846911cbf
#
_entry.id   4ee7b1ed5c0934dcb1617ce846911cbf
#
_cell.length_a   1.000
_cell.length_b   1.000
_cell.length_c   1.000
_cell.angle_alpha   90.00
_cell.angle_beta   90.00
_cell.angle_gamma   90.00
#
_symmetry.space_group_name_H-M   'P 1'
#
loop_
_entity.id
_entity.type
_entity.pdbx_description
1 polymer ?
#
loop_
_entity_poly.entity_id
_entity_poly.type
_entity_poly.pdbx_seq_one_letter_code
_entity_poly.pdbx_strand_id
1 'polypeptide(L)'
;MAIWNTVSQKLNANNTTQYEVVMLADKDGNIQNTVGAAANIPIAAGEVSGYSHINKFGYSNNISSLSTVWDGSNIYTYSTVADTVTVESGANSDGDDGAVIEVQGLDSNYNLVTQNITISGSTGTGTTDLIRIFRAKVEDAAPGETTNLGDIDIDIGGALRAKILAEKGQTLMAVYTVPAGKTAYLLNLTMSVDKNVDVLFKLMVHPHNDGAFNIKGQFGTFGSPIEHSYPVPLKFTEKSDIEIRADAGNTCGGGATFDIILVDNPT
;
A
#
# COMPACT_ATOMS: atom_id res chain seq x y z
N MET A 1 -24.74 -15.45 -20.12
CA MET A 1 -24.56 -15.16 -21.55
C MET A 1 -24.45 -13.67 -21.69
N ALA A 2 -23.28 -13.12 -21.94
CA ALA A 2 -23.10 -11.68 -22.07
C ALA A 2 -23.75 -11.21 -23.37
N ILE A 3 -24.70 -10.31 -23.29
CA ILE A 3 -25.32 -9.68 -24.47
C ILE A 3 -24.46 -8.44 -24.78
N TRP A 4 -23.76 -8.46 -25.90
CA TRP A 4 -22.98 -7.34 -26.39
C TRP A 4 -23.92 -6.36 -27.10
N ASN A 5 -24.15 -5.20 -26.53
CA ASN A 5 -24.85 -4.12 -27.21
C ASN A 5 -23.84 -3.12 -27.75
N THR A 6 -23.73 -3.02 -29.04
CA THR A 6 -22.93 -2.00 -29.73
C THR A 6 -23.76 -0.71 -29.80
N VAL A 7 -23.34 0.33 -29.10
CA VAL A 7 -23.93 1.66 -29.27
C VAL A 7 -22.99 2.47 -30.17
N SER A 8 -23.34 2.63 -31.42
CA SER A 8 -22.66 3.53 -32.34
C SER A 8 -23.20 4.95 -32.18
N GLN A 9 -22.44 5.86 -31.59
CA GLN A 9 -22.73 7.29 -31.67
C GLN A 9 -21.91 7.92 -32.80
N LYS A 10 -22.61 8.52 -33.76
CA LYS A 10 -21.98 9.43 -34.73
C LYS A 10 -21.73 10.77 -34.04
N LEU A 11 -20.52 11.00 -33.58
CA LEU A 11 -20.08 12.34 -33.20
C LEU A 11 -19.61 13.04 -34.49
N ASN A 12 -20.45 13.94 -34.97
CA ASN A 12 -20.16 14.71 -36.16
C ASN A 12 -20.12 16.20 -35.86
N ALA A 13 -18.96 16.78 -35.83
CA ALA A 13 -18.82 18.22 -35.87
C ALA A 13 -18.32 18.74 -37.24
N ASN A 14 -17.58 17.98 -38.02
CA ASN A 14 -17.04 18.44 -39.30
C ASN A 14 -16.67 17.32 -40.30
N ASN A 15 -17.51 16.39 -40.50
CA ASN A 15 -17.66 15.51 -41.69
C ASN A 15 -16.46 14.81 -42.33
N THR A 16 -15.34 14.61 -41.67
CA THR A 16 -14.18 13.98 -42.30
C THR A 16 -13.61 12.75 -41.63
N THR A 17 -14.02 12.38 -40.42
CA THR A 17 -13.56 11.14 -39.79
C THR A 17 -14.68 10.54 -38.92
N GLN A 18 -15.14 9.34 -39.26
CA GLN A 18 -16.06 8.57 -38.43
C GLN A 18 -15.25 7.65 -37.52
N TYR A 19 -15.43 7.78 -36.21
CA TYR A 19 -14.92 6.83 -35.25
C TYR A 19 -16.07 5.97 -34.76
N GLU A 20 -15.94 4.67 -34.85
CA GLU A 20 -16.85 3.73 -34.21
C GLU A 20 -16.40 3.57 -32.75
N VAL A 21 -17.18 4.07 -31.79
CA VAL A 21 -16.93 3.86 -30.38
C VAL A 21 -17.72 2.61 -29.97
N VAL A 22 -17.03 1.50 -29.78
CA VAL A 22 -17.61 0.29 -29.21
C VAL A 22 -17.55 0.39 -27.70
N MET A 23 -18.69 0.58 -27.07
CA MET A 23 -18.81 0.53 -25.61
C MET A 23 -19.33 -0.84 -25.20
N LEU A 24 -18.64 -1.50 -24.30
CA LEU A 24 -19.10 -2.74 -23.71
C LEU A 24 -20.01 -2.41 -22.53
N ALA A 25 -21.22 -2.95 -22.53
CA ALA A 25 -22.16 -2.82 -21.42
C ALA A 25 -22.42 -4.19 -20.80
N ASP A 26 -22.70 -4.22 -19.50
CA ASP A 26 -23.19 -5.43 -18.83
C ASP A 26 -24.67 -5.70 -19.19
N LYS A 27 -25.23 -6.78 -18.62
CA LYS A 27 -26.63 -7.18 -18.84
C LYS A 27 -27.67 -6.12 -18.42
N ASP A 28 -27.27 -5.19 -17.57
CA ASP A 28 -28.14 -4.15 -17.00
C ASP A 28 -27.94 -2.80 -17.74
N GLY A 29 -27.11 -2.78 -18.79
CA GLY A 29 -26.86 -1.63 -19.64
C GLY A 29 -25.78 -0.66 -19.10
N ASN A 30 -25.08 -1.03 -18.03
CA ASN A 30 -24.00 -0.20 -17.50
C ASN A 30 -22.77 -0.32 -18.41
N ILE A 31 -22.21 0.80 -18.80
CA ILE A 31 -21.02 0.84 -19.66
C ILE A 31 -19.83 0.27 -18.89
N GLN A 32 -19.27 -0.81 -19.42
CA GLN A 32 -18.04 -1.40 -18.91
C GLN A 32 -16.86 -0.74 -19.62
N ASN A 33 -16.06 0.00 -18.87
CA ASN A 33 -14.87 0.63 -19.41
C ASN A 33 -13.74 -0.42 -19.50
N THR A 34 -13.74 -1.19 -20.61
CA THR A 34 -12.80 -2.32 -20.80
C THR A 34 -11.57 -1.92 -21.59
N VAL A 35 -11.08 -0.72 -21.44
CA VAL A 35 -9.95 -0.28 -22.26
C VAL A 35 -8.68 -0.36 -21.40
N GLY A 36 -7.89 -1.40 -21.59
CA GLY A 36 -6.51 -1.61 -21.13
C GLY A 36 -5.80 -0.42 -20.45
N ALA A 37 -4.60 -0.08 -20.81
CA ALA A 37 -3.82 1.01 -20.20
C ALA A 37 -4.57 2.38 -20.11
N ALA A 38 -5.58 2.61 -20.94
CA ALA A 38 -6.39 3.85 -20.88
C ALA A 38 -7.33 3.92 -19.66
N ALA A 39 -7.69 2.79 -19.05
CA ALA A 39 -8.56 2.79 -17.86
C ALA A 39 -7.80 3.17 -16.58
N ASN A 40 -6.49 3.02 -16.54
CA ASN A 40 -5.68 3.29 -15.34
C ASN A 40 -5.65 4.79 -15.00
N ILE A 41 -5.65 5.68 -15.99
CA ILE A 41 -5.63 7.13 -15.75
C ILE A 41 -6.93 7.61 -15.07
N PRO A 42 -8.13 7.31 -15.56
CA PRO A 42 -9.38 7.65 -14.87
C PRO A 42 -9.48 7.07 -13.44
N ILE A 43 -9.00 5.84 -13.23
CA ILE A 43 -8.95 5.25 -11.87
C ILE A 43 -7.99 6.03 -10.97
N ALA A 44 -6.78 6.34 -11.45
CA ALA A 44 -5.79 7.11 -10.70
C ALA A 44 -6.26 8.54 -10.42
N ALA A 45 -7.05 9.13 -11.32
CA ALA A 45 -7.68 10.43 -11.15
C ALA A 45 -8.92 10.43 -10.23
N GLY A 46 -9.39 9.25 -9.79
CA GLY A 46 -10.61 9.11 -8.98
C GLY A 46 -11.92 9.33 -9.74
N GLU A 47 -11.88 9.27 -11.07
CA GLU A 47 -13.03 9.48 -11.95
C GLU A 47 -13.92 8.24 -12.11
N VAL A 48 -13.43 7.07 -11.68
CA VAL A 48 -14.17 5.81 -11.74
C VAL A 48 -14.69 5.47 -10.36
N SER A 49 -15.98 5.67 -10.14
CA SER A 49 -16.62 5.36 -8.86
C SER A 49 -16.43 3.89 -8.46
N GLY A 50 -16.14 3.63 -7.19
CA GLY A 50 -15.92 2.30 -6.65
C GLY A 50 -14.54 1.71 -6.94
N TYR A 51 -13.65 2.45 -7.59
CA TYR A 51 -12.27 2.04 -7.88
C TYR A 51 -11.27 3.02 -7.28
N SER A 52 -10.17 2.50 -6.77
CA SER A 52 -9.04 3.31 -6.33
C SER A 52 -7.71 2.59 -6.55
N HIS A 53 -6.66 3.36 -6.79
CA HIS A 53 -5.30 2.83 -6.97
C HIS A 53 -4.49 3.00 -5.69
N ILE A 54 -3.80 1.96 -5.29
CA ILE A 54 -2.87 1.94 -4.16
C ILE A 54 -1.50 1.49 -4.66
N ASN A 55 -0.52 2.35 -4.54
CA ASN A 55 0.89 2.01 -4.68
C ASN A 55 1.48 1.81 -3.29
N LYS A 56 2.06 0.64 -3.04
CA LYS A 56 2.78 0.31 -1.82
C LYS A 56 4.25 0.08 -2.14
N PHE A 57 5.10 0.65 -1.32
CA PHE A 57 6.54 0.46 -1.43
C PHE A 57 7.16 0.37 -0.04
N GLY A 58 8.22 -0.42 0.05
CA GLY A 58 8.99 -0.60 1.26
C GLY A 58 10.46 -0.75 0.95
N TYR A 59 11.28 -0.49 1.94
CA TYR A 59 12.72 -0.70 1.89
C TYR A 59 13.19 -1.18 3.26
N SER A 60 14.12 -2.12 3.26
CA SER A 60 14.87 -2.51 4.46
C SER A 60 16.35 -2.41 4.16
N ASN A 61 17.10 -1.72 5.01
CA ASN A 61 18.56 -1.59 4.88
C ASN A 61 19.33 -2.79 5.46
N ASN A 62 18.63 -3.75 6.07
CA ASN A 62 19.23 -4.90 6.74
C ASN A 62 18.40 -6.18 6.54
N ILE A 63 18.45 -6.73 5.33
CA ILE A 63 17.90 -8.06 5.06
C ILE A 63 19.03 -9.06 5.26
N SER A 64 18.98 -9.87 6.33
CA SER A 64 19.99 -10.89 6.66
C SER A 64 19.38 -12.26 6.94
N SER A 65 18.07 -12.31 7.06
CA SER A 65 17.26 -13.49 7.25
C SER A 65 15.83 -13.14 6.84
N LEU A 66 14.93 -14.12 6.82
CA LEU A 66 13.54 -13.88 6.45
C LEU A 66 12.94 -12.74 7.28
N SER A 67 12.62 -11.64 6.61
CA SER A 67 12.06 -10.43 7.21
C SER A 67 11.07 -9.78 6.24
N THR A 68 10.14 -8.98 6.74
CA THR A 68 9.28 -8.14 5.91
C THR A 68 10.10 -6.97 5.36
N VAL A 69 9.79 -6.53 4.15
CA VAL A 69 10.46 -5.37 3.53
C VAL A 69 9.80 -4.09 4.08
N TRP A 70 10.34 -3.59 5.19
CA TRP A 70 9.87 -2.40 5.88
C TRP A 70 10.94 -1.80 6.81
N ASP A 71 10.73 -0.56 7.27
CA ASP A 71 11.69 0.20 8.09
C ASP A 71 11.91 -0.37 9.50
N GLY A 72 10.98 -1.16 10.03
CA GLY A 72 11.04 -1.65 11.41
C GLY A 72 11.89 -2.91 11.61
N SER A 73 12.49 -3.47 10.53
CA SER A 73 13.25 -4.74 10.54
C SER A 73 12.39 -5.96 10.97
N ASN A 74 12.94 -7.18 10.82
CA ASN A 74 12.26 -8.44 11.16
C ASN A 74 10.92 -8.67 10.42
N ILE A 75 10.19 -9.71 10.79
CA ILE A 75 8.85 -9.99 10.26
C ILE A 75 7.85 -9.02 10.90
N TYR A 76 7.04 -8.37 10.05
CA TYR A 76 5.96 -7.49 10.50
C TYR A 76 4.94 -8.26 11.32
N THR A 77 4.54 -7.69 12.45
CA THR A 77 3.54 -8.28 13.33
C THR A 77 2.24 -7.50 13.26
N TYR A 78 1.15 -8.20 13.02
CA TYR A 78 -0.18 -7.61 12.91
C TYR A 78 -0.87 -7.55 14.28
N SER A 79 -1.54 -6.44 14.58
CA SER A 79 -2.37 -6.33 15.79
C SER A 79 -3.59 -7.24 15.69
N THR A 80 -3.99 -7.86 16.78
CA THR A 80 -5.18 -8.72 16.84
C THR A 80 -6.42 -7.94 17.31
N VAL A 81 -6.22 -6.79 17.94
CA VAL A 81 -7.25 -5.86 18.42
C VAL A 81 -6.87 -4.44 18.03
N ALA A 82 -7.87 -3.57 17.87
CA ALA A 82 -7.63 -2.14 17.73
C ALA A 82 -7.25 -1.54 19.08
N ASP A 83 -6.28 -0.65 19.08
CA ASP A 83 -5.80 0.03 20.28
C ASP A 83 -5.29 1.42 19.91
N THR A 84 -4.98 2.21 20.90
CA THR A 84 -4.50 3.59 20.78
C THR A 84 -3.21 3.65 19.96
N VAL A 85 -3.19 4.59 19.04
CA VAL A 85 -2.00 4.89 18.24
C VAL A 85 -1.15 5.93 18.97
N THR A 86 0.12 5.64 19.14
CA THR A 86 1.09 6.59 19.67
C THR A 86 2.21 6.81 18.64
N VAL A 87 2.69 8.04 18.60
CA VAL A 87 3.83 8.46 17.77
C VAL A 87 4.94 8.91 18.71
N GLU A 88 6.14 8.40 18.54
CA GLU A 88 7.30 8.76 19.35
C GLU A 88 8.50 9.12 18.46
N SER A 89 9.05 10.32 18.62
CA SER A 89 10.28 10.73 17.94
C SER A 89 11.52 10.38 18.76
N GLY A 90 12.48 9.75 18.11
CA GLY A 90 13.82 9.51 18.64
C GLY A 90 14.77 10.70 18.53
N ALA A 91 14.34 11.84 17.92
CA ALA A 91 15.11 13.06 17.98
C ALA A 91 15.24 13.54 19.43
N ASN A 92 16.35 14.21 19.74
CA ASN A 92 16.47 14.89 21.04
C ASN A 92 15.23 15.77 21.25
N SER A 93 14.78 15.89 22.48
CA SER A 93 13.47 16.35 22.97
C SER A 93 12.77 17.52 22.27
N ASP A 94 13.47 18.24 21.40
CA ASP A 94 12.95 19.42 20.73
C ASP A 94 13.00 19.29 19.18
N GLY A 95 13.58 18.22 18.64
CA GLY A 95 13.87 18.12 17.21
C GLY A 95 12.64 17.95 16.32
N ASP A 96 11.64 17.20 16.76
CA ASP A 96 10.39 16.99 16.03
C ASP A 96 9.17 17.53 16.77
N ASP A 97 9.38 18.38 17.81
CA ASP A 97 8.29 19.03 18.55
C ASP A 97 7.46 19.95 17.63
N GLY A 98 6.18 19.78 17.64
CA GLY A 98 5.24 20.47 16.75
C GLY A 98 5.06 19.84 15.38
N ALA A 99 5.83 18.79 15.00
CA ALA A 99 5.57 18.06 13.77
C ALA A 99 4.20 17.37 13.78
N VAL A 100 3.56 17.32 12.61
CA VAL A 100 2.29 16.64 12.41
C VAL A 100 2.54 15.38 11.58
N ILE A 101 2.15 14.23 12.12
CA ILE A 101 2.28 12.93 11.46
C ILE A 101 0.90 12.46 11.01
N GLU A 102 0.70 12.35 9.70
CA GLU A 102 -0.48 11.69 9.14
C GLU A 102 -0.28 10.18 9.22
N VAL A 103 -1.20 9.49 9.89
CA VAL A 103 -1.23 8.03 9.99
C VAL A 103 -2.43 7.49 9.25
N GLN A 104 -2.19 6.57 8.31
CA GLN A 104 -3.19 5.87 7.53
C GLN A 104 -3.28 4.42 7.95
N GLY A 105 -4.48 3.97 8.29
CA GLY A 105 -4.69 2.63 8.80
C GLY A 105 -6.15 2.19 8.73
N LEU A 106 -6.49 1.18 9.51
CA LEU A 106 -7.84 0.62 9.61
C LEU A 106 -8.29 0.59 11.07
N ASP A 107 -9.55 0.94 11.31
CA ASP A 107 -10.20 0.82 12.62
C ASP A 107 -10.52 -0.66 12.96
N SER A 108 -11.18 -0.89 14.11
CA SER A 108 -11.60 -2.22 14.56
C SER A 108 -12.53 -2.95 13.60
N ASN A 109 -13.24 -2.23 12.72
CA ASN A 109 -14.11 -2.78 11.68
C ASN A 109 -13.41 -2.93 10.34
N TYR A 110 -12.11 -2.61 10.26
CA TYR A 110 -11.32 -2.55 9.02
C TYR A 110 -11.77 -1.45 8.06
N ASN A 111 -12.42 -0.40 8.53
CA ASN A 111 -12.66 0.80 7.73
C ASN A 111 -11.40 1.66 7.65
N LEU A 112 -11.22 2.33 6.50
CA LEU A 112 -10.11 3.26 6.30
C LEU A 112 -10.20 4.44 7.27
N VAL A 113 -9.09 4.73 7.93
CA VAL A 113 -8.90 5.88 8.82
C VAL A 113 -7.64 6.61 8.41
N THR A 114 -7.72 7.93 8.32
CA THR A 114 -6.58 8.84 8.24
C THR A 114 -6.70 9.80 9.41
N GLN A 115 -5.65 9.91 10.23
CA GLN A 115 -5.61 10.83 11.36
C GLN A 115 -4.28 11.55 11.43
N ASN A 116 -4.32 12.82 11.82
CA ASN A 116 -3.14 13.64 12.06
C ASN A 116 -2.82 13.65 13.55
N ILE A 117 -1.58 13.34 13.88
CA ILE A 117 -1.09 13.29 15.27
C ILE A 117 0.03 14.30 15.40
N THR A 118 -0.15 15.30 16.26
CA THR A 118 0.88 16.28 16.56
C THR A 118 1.81 15.76 17.64
N ILE A 119 3.12 15.83 17.39
CA ILE A 119 4.15 15.54 18.41
C ILE A 119 4.22 16.76 19.35
N SER A 120 4.12 16.49 20.65
CA SER A 120 4.33 17.49 21.70
C SER A 120 5.45 17.01 22.63
N GLY A 121 6.56 17.73 22.63
CA GLY A 121 7.82 17.21 23.15
C GLY A 121 8.37 16.10 22.25
N SER A 122 8.28 14.85 22.67
CA SER A 122 8.72 13.70 21.86
C SER A 122 7.61 12.76 21.46
N THR A 123 6.35 12.97 21.90
CA THR A 123 5.26 12.00 21.72
C THR A 123 3.99 12.68 21.24
N GLY A 124 3.16 11.91 20.55
CA GLY A 124 1.80 12.28 20.19
C GLY A 124 0.86 11.09 20.30
N THR A 125 -0.42 11.35 20.51
CA THR A 125 -1.44 10.29 20.67
C THR A 125 -2.58 10.53 19.69
N GLY A 126 -2.94 9.48 18.96
CA GLY A 126 -4.06 9.47 18.03
C GLY A 126 -5.41 9.54 18.72
N THR A 127 -6.41 9.98 17.99
CA THR A 127 -7.79 10.10 18.48
C THR A 127 -8.66 8.90 18.14
N THR A 128 -8.19 8.05 17.23
CA THR A 128 -8.89 6.85 16.76
C THR A 128 -8.00 5.63 16.92
N ASP A 129 -8.54 4.60 17.59
CA ASP A 129 -7.87 3.32 17.75
C ASP A 129 -7.79 2.61 16.39
N LEU A 130 -6.61 2.02 16.09
CA LEU A 130 -6.37 1.29 14.86
C LEU A 130 -6.02 -0.17 15.13
N ILE A 131 -6.42 -1.06 14.22
CA ILE A 131 -5.99 -2.46 14.18
C ILE A 131 -4.87 -2.68 13.15
N ARG A 132 -4.74 -1.77 12.17
CA ARG A 132 -3.71 -1.79 11.13
C ARG A 132 -3.18 -0.39 10.88
N ILE A 133 -1.86 -0.32 10.64
CA ILE A 133 -1.21 0.84 10.03
C ILE A 133 -0.50 0.33 8.80
N PHE A 134 -0.64 1.01 7.68
CA PHE A 134 0.04 0.65 6.44
C PHE A 134 0.75 1.83 5.78
N ARG A 135 0.65 3.03 6.35
CA ARG A 135 1.41 4.21 5.95
C ARG A 135 1.40 5.26 7.05
N ALA A 136 2.50 5.95 7.19
CA ALA A 136 2.56 7.23 7.88
C ALA A 136 3.51 8.16 7.12
N LYS A 137 3.28 9.46 7.22
CA LYS A 137 4.13 10.51 6.64
C LYS A 137 4.17 11.74 7.53
N VAL A 138 5.22 12.52 7.41
CA VAL A 138 5.28 13.86 7.96
C VAL A 138 4.36 14.75 7.11
N GLU A 139 3.26 15.19 7.68
CA GLU A 139 2.31 16.11 7.03
C GLU A 139 2.82 17.55 7.15
N ASP A 140 3.22 17.93 8.38
CA ASP A 140 3.92 19.19 8.65
C ASP A 140 5.19 18.87 9.45
N ALA A 141 6.33 19.37 9.02
CA ALA A 141 7.57 19.26 9.78
C ALA A 141 7.57 20.19 10.99
N ALA A 142 8.43 19.93 11.96
CA ALA A 142 8.63 20.82 13.09
C ALA A 142 9.06 22.22 12.63
N PRO A 143 8.76 23.27 13.41
CA PRO A 143 9.08 24.65 13.03
C PRO A 143 10.56 24.85 12.67
N GLY A 144 10.80 25.28 11.42
CA GLY A 144 12.15 25.48 10.89
C GLY A 144 12.75 24.29 10.15
N GLU A 145 12.08 23.14 10.19
CA GLU A 145 12.52 21.91 9.53
C GLU A 145 11.74 21.65 8.22
N THR A 146 12.24 20.72 7.41
CA THR A 146 11.61 20.33 6.14
C THR A 146 11.16 18.87 6.14
N THR A 147 11.56 18.10 7.17
CA THR A 147 11.21 16.69 7.38
C THR A 147 11.45 16.33 8.85
N ASN A 148 11.29 15.06 9.23
CA ASN A 148 11.64 14.57 10.57
C ASN A 148 13.15 14.51 10.76
N LEU A 149 13.63 14.90 11.94
CA LEU A 149 15.05 14.86 12.31
C LEU A 149 15.45 13.50 12.92
N GLY A 150 14.57 12.91 13.72
CA GLY A 150 14.78 11.59 14.31
C GLY A 150 13.97 10.51 13.63
N ASP A 151 14.25 9.25 13.97
CA ASP A 151 13.32 8.16 13.67
C ASP A 151 12.02 8.43 14.41
N ILE A 152 10.90 8.19 13.74
CA ILE A 152 9.56 8.28 14.34
C ILE A 152 8.97 6.89 14.38
N ASP A 153 8.77 6.37 15.58
CA ASP A 153 8.09 5.11 15.83
C ASP A 153 6.58 5.35 15.99
N ILE A 154 5.79 4.51 15.34
CA ILE A 154 4.33 4.56 15.40
C ILE A 154 3.83 3.22 15.90
N ASP A 155 3.24 3.23 17.09
CA ASP A 155 2.81 2.05 17.81
C ASP A 155 1.28 1.92 17.81
N ILE A 156 0.80 0.69 17.93
CA ILE A 156 -0.58 0.36 18.32
C ILE A 156 -0.49 -0.39 19.65
N GLY A 157 -1.05 0.19 20.72
CA GLY A 157 -1.03 -0.42 22.05
C GLY A 157 0.38 -0.67 22.58
N GLY A 158 1.33 0.22 22.27
CA GLY A 158 2.74 0.12 22.69
C GLY A 158 3.57 -0.89 21.89
N ALA A 159 3.09 -1.38 20.77
CA ALA A 159 3.84 -2.26 19.90
C ALA A 159 4.06 -1.62 18.51
N LEU A 160 5.32 -1.57 18.07
CA LEU A 160 5.73 -0.94 16.81
C LEU A 160 4.97 -1.52 15.61
N ARG A 161 4.33 -0.64 14.83
CA ARG A 161 3.56 -0.99 13.62
C ARG A 161 3.96 -0.19 12.39
N ALA A 162 4.61 0.94 12.56
CA ALA A 162 5.18 1.68 11.47
C ALA A 162 6.39 2.50 11.98
N LYS A 163 7.30 2.82 11.10
CA LYS A 163 8.49 3.61 11.42
C LYS A 163 8.81 4.55 10.26
N ILE A 164 9.08 5.81 10.57
CA ILE A 164 9.66 6.76 9.63
C ILE A 164 11.11 6.94 10.04
N LEU A 165 12.05 6.52 9.22
CA LEU A 165 13.46 6.75 9.50
C LEU A 165 13.80 8.24 9.40
N ALA A 166 14.81 8.68 10.11
CA ALA A 166 15.30 10.05 10.09
C ALA A 166 15.48 10.57 8.65
N GLU A 167 15.02 11.77 8.38
CA GLU A 167 15.11 12.46 7.08
C GLU A 167 14.34 11.79 5.93
N LYS A 168 13.46 10.81 6.19
CA LYS A 168 12.69 10.12 5.13
C LYS A 168 11.30 10.72 4.88
N GLY A 169 10.73 11.40 5.86
CA GLY A 169 9.43 12.04 5.73
C GLY A 169 8.23 11.09 5.62
N GLN A 170 8.46 9.78 5.43
CA GLN A 170 7.40 8.78 5.35
C GLN A 170 7.90 7.37 5.62
N THR A 171 6.98 6.47 5.92
CA THR A 171 7.26 5.04 6.06
C THR A 171 7.62 4.40 4.72
N LEU A 172 8.61 3.50 4.76
CA LEU A 172 8.96 2.62 3.66
C LEU A 172 8.55 1.19 4.05
N MET A 173 7.28 0.83 3.80
CA MET A 173 6.73 -0.45 4.23
C MET A 173 5.90 -1.11 3.12
N ALA A 174 6.36 -2.27 2.63
CA ALA A 174 5.66 -3.09 1.63
C ALA A 174 4.62 -4.00 2.32
N VAL A 175 3.71 -3.37 3.07
CA VAL A 175 2.64 -3.99 3.86
C VAL A 175 1.33 -3.29 3.55
N TYR A 176 0.27 -4.05 3.38
CA TYR A 176 -1.08 -3.52 3.18
C TYR A 176 -2.13 -4.49 3.70
N THR A 177 -3.25 -3.96 4.17
CA THR A 177 -4.44 -4.75 4.51
C THR A 177 -5.61 -4.23 3.70
N VAL A 178 -6.34 -5.12 3.05
CA VAL A 178 -7.50 -4.76 2.23
C VAL A 178 -8.62 -4.29 3.15
N PRO A 179 -9.16 -3.07 2.99
CA PRO A 179 -10.24 -2.57 3.81
C PRO A 179 -11.52 -3.42 3.73
N ALA A 180 -12.38 -3.33 4.73
CA ALA A 180 -13.72 -3.91 4.69
C ALA A 180 -14.51 -3.34 3.50
N GLY A 181 -15.38 -4.16 2.89
CA GLY A 181 -16.20 -3.78 1.75
C GLY A 181 -15.41 -3.60 0.44
N LYS A 182 -14.14 -4.00 0.39
CA LYS A 182 -13.31 -3.87 -0.82
C LYS A 182 -12.65 -5.19 -1.21
N THR A 183 -12.38 -5.31 -2.50
CA THR A 183 -11.54 -6.39 -3.07
C THR A 183 -10.30 -5.75 -3.70
N ALA A 184 -9.13 -6.33 -3.43
CA ALA A 184 -7.88 -5.89 -4.02
C ALA A 184 -7.49 -6.75 -5.22
N TYR A 185 -7.00 -6.10 -6.27
CA TYR A 185 -6.47 -6.73 -7.47
C TYR A 185 -5.02 -6.29 -7.65
N LEU A 186 -4.07 -7.18 -7.38
CA LEU A 186 -2.64 -6.93 -7.53
C LEU A 186 -2.25 -6.98 -9.01
N LEU A 187 -1.63 -5.91 -9.50
CA LEU A 187 -1.27 -5.75 -10.91
C LEU A 187 0.19 -6.12 -11.18
N ASN A 188 1.09 -5.61 -10.37
CA ASN A 188 2.53 -5.80 -10.55
C ASN A 188 3.29 -5.76 -9.22
N LEU A 189 4.53 -6.24 -9.30
CA LEU A 189 5.55 -6.21 -8.26
C LEU A 189 6.86 -5.74 -8.85
N THR A 190 7.60 -4.90 -8.12
CA THR A 190 8.99 -4.58 -8.43
C THR A 190 9.83 -4.80 -7.18
N MET A 191 10.96 -5.46 -7.32
CA MET A 191 11.88 -5.76 -6.21
C MET A 191 13.30 -5.48 -6.65
N SER A 192 14.12 -4.96 -5.72
CA SER A 192 15.52 -4.63 -5.98
C SER A 192 16.38 -4.84 -4.75
N VAL A 193 17.66 -5.03 -4.97
CA VAL A 193 18.67 -5.17 -3.91
C VAL A 193 19.86 -4.27 -4.22
N ASP A 194 20.56 -3.81 -3.18
CA ASP A 194 21.69 -2.88 -3.29
C ASP A 194 23.04 -3.56 -3.50
N LYS A 195 23.07 -4.90 -3.42
CA LYS A 195 24.32 -5.71 -3.55
C LYS A 195 24.10 -6.95 -4.40
N ASN A 196 25.19 -7.48 -4.93
CA ASN A 196 25.21 -8.75 -5.64
C ASN A 196 25.22 -9.93 -4.64
N VAL A 197 24.08 -10.22 -4.06
CA VAL A 197 23.85 -11.32 -3.15
C VAL A 197 22.57 -12.05 -3.54
N ASP A 198 22.47 -13.34 -3.20
CA ASP A 198 21.26 -14.11 -3.42
C ASP A 198 20.16 -13.62 -2.46
N VAL A 199 19.05 -13.16 -3.01
CA VAL A 199 17.87 -12.76 -2.25
C VAL A 199 16.63 -13.43 -2.80
N LEU A 200 15.81 -13.95 -1.92
CA LEU A 200 14.54 -14.57 -2.24
C LEU A 200 13.39 -13.71 -1.70
N PHE A 201 12.69 -13.04 -2.59
CA PHE A 201 11.48 -12.29 -2.26
C PHE A 201 10.25 -13.20 -2.30
N LYS A 202 9.31 -12.98 -1.38
CA LYS A 202 8.06 -13.73 -1.26
C LYS A 202 6.89 -12.77 -1.13
N LEU A 203 5.92 -12.88 -2.03
CA LEU A 203 4.60 -12.26 -1.83
C LEU A 203 3.82 -13.15 -0.86
N MET A 204 3.55 -12.61 0.31
CA MET A 204 2.84 -13.29 1.39
C MET A 204 1.44 -12.70 1.53
N VAL A 205 0.44 -13.55 1.68
CA VAL A 205 -0.95 -13.14 1.90
C VAL A 205 -1.56 -13.95 3.02
N HIS A 206 -2.20 -13.28 3.97
CA HIS A 206 -3.00 -13.88 5.02
C HIS A 206 -4.46 -13.50 4.78
N PRO A 207 -5.28 -14.38 4.19
CA PRO A 207 -6.70 -14.14 4.04
C PRO A 207 -7.36 -13.98 5.42
N HIS A 208 -8.38 -13.15 5.47
CA HIS A 208 -9.11 -12.95 6.74
C HIS A 208 -9.72 -14.25 7.23
N ASN A 209 -9.53 -14.55 8.50
CA ASN A 209 -9.94 -15.80 9.18
C ASN A 209 -9.19 -17.07 8.78
N ASP A 210 -8.17 -16.99 7.92
CA ASP A 210 -7.25 -18.11 7.72
C ASP A 210 -6.24 -18.19 8.90
N GLY A 211 -5.73 -19.40 9.15
CA GLY A 211 -4.78 -19.63 10.25
C GLY A 211 -3.33 -19.27 9.92
N ALA A 212 -2.99 -18.96 8.66
CA ALA A 212 -1.60 -18.79 8.24
C ALA A 212 -1.44 -17.91 7.00
N PHE A 213 -0.26 -17.32 6.88
CA PHE A 213 0.19 -16.68 5.65
C PHE A 213 0.48 -17.72 4.55
N ASN A 214 0.03 -17.43 3.35
CA ASN A 214 0.26 -18.23 2.15
C ASN A 214 1.20 -17.49 1.20
N ILE A 215 2.14 -18.23 0.58
CA ILE A 215 2.99 -17.69 -0.49
C ILE A 215 2.15 -17.62 -1.76
N LYS A 216 2.04 -16.43 -2.38
CA LYS A 216 1.37 -16.20 -3.68
C LYS A 216 2.35 -15.98 -4.82
N GLY A 217 3.61 -15.70 -4.52
CA GLY A 217 4.70 -15.59 -5.48
C GLY A 217 6.05 -15.68 -4.79
N GLN A 218 7.05 -16.22 -5.49
CA GLN A 218 8.42 -16.34 -4.98
C GLN A 218 9.41 -16.01 -6.10
N PHE A 219 10.32 -15.09 -5.84
CA PHE A 219 11.20 -14.49 -6.84
C PHE A 219 12.62 -14.42 -6.30
N GLY A 220 13.56 -15.06 -7.02
CA GLY A 220 14.97 -15.00 -6.67
C GLY A 220 15.73 -14.00 -7.52
N THR A 221 16.65 -13.25 -6.91
CA THR A 221 17.55 -12.37 -7.63
C THR A 221 18.97 -12.43 -7.08
N PHE A 222 19.94 -12.07 -7.92
CA PHE A 222 21.33 -11.85 -7.56
C PHE A 222 21.77 -10.45 -8.10
N GLY A 223 21.45 -9.43 -7.32
CA GLY A 223 21.81 -8.03 -7.63
C GLY A 223 21.00 -7.36 -8.75
N SER A 224 20.15 -8.10 -9.48
CA SER A 224 19.33 -7.52 -10.56
C SER A 224 17.92 -7.18 -10.06
N PRO A 225 17.33 -6.07 -10.50
CA PRO A 225 15.93 -5.79 -10.19
C PRO A 225 15.01 -6.83 -10.85
N ILE A 226 13.89 -7.08 -10.20
CA ILE A 226 12.80 -7.93 -10.72
C ILE A 226 11.60 -7.04 -10.94
N GLU A 227 10.99 -7.16 -12.11
CA GLU A 227 9.68 -6.61 -12.41
C GLU A 227 8.77 -7.77 -12.83
N HIS A 228 7.62 -7.90 -12.20
CA HIS A 228 6.65 -8.94 -12.47
C HIS A 228 5.25 -8.38 -12.58
N SER A 229 4.64 -8.49 -13.75
CA SER A 229 3.27 -8.08 -14.00
C SER A 229 2.35 -9.29 -14.10
N TYR A 230 1.15 -9.15 -13.58
CA TYR A 230 0.10 -10.18 -13.65
C TYR A 230 -0.87 -9.82 -14.79
N PRO A 231 -0.82 -10.51 -15.96
CA PRO A 231 -1.78 -10.28 -17.05
C PRO A 231 -3.23 -10.48 -16.60
N VAL A 232 -3.45 -11.42 -15.66
CA VAL A 232 -4.67 -11.55 -14.89
C VAL A 232 -4.34 -11.20 -13.45
N PRO A 233 -4.86 -10.08 -12.91
CA PRO A 233 -4.53 -9.64 -11.56
C PRO A 233 -4.85 -10.69 -10.49
N LEU A 234 -3.99 -10.78 -9.47
CA LEU A 234 -4.30 -11.63 -8.32
C LEU A 234 -5.35 -10.95 -7.44
N LYS A 235 -6.41 -11.69 -7.15
CA LYS A 235 -7.52 -11.21 -6.33
C LYS A 235 -7.28 -11.53 -4.85
N PHE A 236 -7.46 -10.52 -3.98
CA PHE A 236 -7.46 -10.67 -2.53
C PHE A 236 -8.75 -10.08 -1.95
N THR A 237 -9.40 -10.84 -1.08
CA THR A 237 -10.65 -10.44 -0.44
C THR A 237 -10.42 -9.38 0.63
N GLU A 238 -11.50 -8.74 1.06
CA GLU A 238 -11.45 -7.79 2.18
C GLU A 238 -10.75 -8.38 3.40
N LYS A 239 -10.13 -7.51 4.20
CA LYS A 239 -9.42 -7.80 5.44
C LYS A 239 -8.22 -8.74 5.29
N SER A 240 -7.82 -9.08 4.06
CA SER A 240 -6.59 -9.84 3.82
C SER A 240 -5.37 -8.96 4.06
N ASP A 241 -4.39 -9.50 4.79
CA ASP A 241 -3.08 -8.87 4.97
C ASP A 241 -2.14 -9.30 3.82
N ILE A 242 -1.42 -8.35 3.24
CA ILE A 242 -0.51 -8.52 2.11
C ILE A 242 0.84 -7.93 2.50
N GLU A 243 1.91 -8.68 2.30
CA GLU A 243 3.26 -8.17 2.54
C GLU A 243 4.29 -8.80 1.61
N ILE A 244 5.38 -8.10 1.38
CA ILE A 244 6.57 -8.66 0.73
C ILE A 244 7.58 -9.00 1.83
N ARG A 245 8.01 -10.27 1.86
CA ARG A 245 9.14 -10.72 2.68
C ARG A 245 10.35 -10.97 1.79
N ALA A 246 11.52 -10.77 2.38
CA ALA A 246 12.80 -11.07 1.74
C ALA A 246 13.65 -11.92 2.67
N ASP A 247 14.48 -12.78 2.07
CA ASP A 247 15.43 -13.65 2.75
C ASP A 247 16.75 -13.62 1.98
N ALA A 248 17.83 -13.21 2.60
CA ALA A 248 19.12 -13.01 1.94
C ALA A 248 20.20 -13.95 2.50
N GLY A 249 21.04 -14.48 1.62
CA GLY A 249 22.18 -15.30 2.01
C GLY A 249 23.29 -14.52 2.72
N ASN A 250 23.37 -13.21 2.47
CA ASN A 250 24.24 -12.26 3.15
C ASN A 250 23.51 -10.93 3.33
N THR A 251 23.86 -10.17 4.35
CA THR A 251 23.23 -8.88 4.66
C THR A 251 23.28 -7.91 3.48
N CYS A 252 22.11 -7.40 3.08
CA CYS A 252 21.94 -6.39 2.04
C CYS A 252 20.77 -5.45 2.37
N GLY A 253 20.71 -4.32 1.65
CA GLY A 253 19.48 -3.54 1.55
C GLY A 253 18.63 -4.03 0.40
N GLY A 254 17.31 -3.89 0.51
CA GLY A 254 16.40 -4.27 -0.54
C GLY A 254 15.05 -3.56 -0.45
N GLY A 255 14.51 -3.26 -1.61
CA GLY A 255 13.22 -2.60 -1.77
C GLY A 255 12.20 -3.47 -2.49
N ALA A 256 10.94 -3.25 -2.19
CA ALA A 256 9.83 -3.86 -2.89
C ALA A 256 8.68 -2.87 -3.08
N THR A 257 8.06 -2.92 -4.24
CA THR A 257 6.88 -2.11 -4.59
C THR A 257 5.80 -3.01 -5.16
N PHE A 258 4.55 -2.69 -4.89
CA PHE A 258 3.42 -3.35 -5.55
C PHE A 258 2.24 -2.39 -5.77
N ASP A 259 1.54 -2.60 -6.87
CA ASP A 259 0.36 -1.83 -7.26
C ASP A 259 -0.91 -2.66 -7.18
N ILE A 260 -1.90 -2.09 -6.53
CA ILE A 260 -3.23 -2.69 -6.33
C ILE A 260 -4.29 -1.75 -6.87
N ILE A 261 -5.28 -2.30 -7.54
CA ILE A 261 -6.58 -1.65 -7.71
C ILE A 261 -7.53 -2.22 -6.65
N LEU A 262 -8.09 -1.32 -5.84
CA LEU A 262 -9.20 -1.65 -4.95
C LEU A 262 -10.52 -1.42 -5.67
N VAL A 263 -11.44 -2.35 -5.51
CA VAL A 263 -12.78 -2.29 -6.07
C VAL A 263 -13.78 -2.48 -4.94
N ASP A 264 -14.82 -1.63 -4.92
CA ASP A 264 -15.90 -1.77 -3.95
C ASP A 264 -16.65 -3.09 -4.18
N ASN A 265 -16.94 -3.82 -3.10
CA ASN A 265 -17.72 -5.03 -3.18
C ASN A 265 -19.16 -4.69 -3.55
N PRO A 266 -19.85 -5.51 -4.36
CA PRO A 266 -21.28 -5.33 -4.60
C PRO A 266 -22.06 -5.32 -3.28
N THR A 267 -22.95 -4.36 -3.12
CA THR A 267 -23.90 -4.26 -2.00
C THR A 267 -25.05 -5.23 -2.17
#